data_110d0eef929ed71854cc909598ef6c86
#
_entry.id   110d0eef929ed71854cc909598ef6c86
#
_cell.length_a   1.000
_cell.length_b   1.000
_cell.length_c   1.000
_cell.angle_alpha   90.00
_cell.angle_beta   90.00
_cell.angle_gamma   90.00
#
_symmetry.space_group_name_H-M   'P 1'
#
loop_
_entity.id
_entity.type
_entity.pdbx_description
1 polymer ?
#
loop_
_entity_poly.entity_id
_entity_poly.type
_entity_poly.pdbx_seq_one_letter_code
_entity_poly.pdbx_strand_id
1 'polypeptide(L)'
;PQLTDERIAEIIDDENEMEARVYIFPTSALKSDDKKINYFIFISGFENEDCNNALLRIFPKIDMEKIYKVIDETPYISEIRKRFYKKILKMRYEMILKVCYEELREKNI
;
A
#
# COMPACT_ATOMS: atom_id res chain seq x y z
N PRO A 1 9.64 -9.58 -12.99
CA PRO A 1 10.92 -8.87 -13.09
C PRO A 1 11.05 -7.79 -12.04
N GLN A 2 12.21 -7.70 -11.43
CA GLN A 2 12.47 -6.68 -10.43
C GLN A 2 12.70 -5.33 -11.10
N LEU A 3 12.27 -4.28 -10.42
CA LEU A 3 12.54 -2.92 -10.87
C LEU A 3 14.01 -2.59 -10.64
N THR A 4 14.67 -2.06 -11.67
CA THR A 4 16.03 -1.55 -11.56
C THR A 4 16.01 -0.14 -10.98
N ASP A 5 17.14 0.32 -10.46
CA ASP A 5 17.24 1.70 -9.97
C ASP A 5 16.99 2.71 -11.08
N GLU A 6 17.43 2.42 -12.31
CA GLU A 6 17.20 3.28 -13.47
C GLU A 6 15.71 3.40 -13.78
N ARG A 7 14.98 2.29 -13.73
CA ARG A 7 13.53 2.30 -13.96
C ARG A 7 12.80 3.02 -12.85
N ILE A 8 13.22 2.83 -11.61
CA ILE A 8 12.65 3.54 -10.46
C ILE A 8 12.81 5.05 -10.63
N ALA A 9 14.00 5.50 -11.06
CA ALA A 9 14.23 6.91 -11.30
C ALA A 9 13.31 7.49 -12.36
N GLU A 10 12.94 6.69 -13.37
CA GLU A 10 12.00 7.12 -14.42
C GLU A 10 10.57 7.28 -13.91
N ILE A 11 10.14 6.41 -12.99
CA ILE A 11 8.72 6.35 -12.60
C ILE A 11 8.41 7.08 -11.30
N ILE A 12 9.40 7.35 -10.45
CA ILE A 12 9.15 7.87 -9.09
C ILE A 12 8.45 9.23 -9.09
N ASP A 13 8.68 10.04 -10.13
CA ASP A 13 8.06 11.35 -10.27
C ASP A 13 6.90 11.36 -11.28
N ASP A 14 6.54 10.19 -11.79
CA ASP A 14 5.41 10.03 -12.72
C ASP A 14 4.16 9.64 -11.93
N GLU A 15 3.24 10.57 -11.79
CA GLU A 15 2.01 10.35 -11.01
C GLU A 15 1.21 9.14 -11.52
N ASN A 16 1.07 8.98 -12.83
CA ASN A 16 0.29 7.89 -13.40
C ASN A 16 0.94 6.53 -13.13
N GLU A 17 2.26 6.44 -13.24
CA GLU A 17 3.00 5.21 -12.94
C GLU A 17 2.90 4.87 -11.45
N MET A 18 3.00 5.87 -10.58
CA MET A 18 2.92 5.64 -9.15
C MET A 18 1.50 5.23 -8.74
N GLU A 19 0.47 5.89 -9.27
CA GLU A 19 -0.92 5.52 -8.98
C GLU A 19 -1.25 4.10 -9.48
N ALA A 20 -0.72 3.70 -10.63
CA ALA A 20 -0.91 2.35 -11.13
C ALA A 20 -0.37 1.32 -10.14
N ARG A 21 0.75 1.61 -9.50
CA ARG A 21 1.34 0.71 -8.52
C ARG A 21 0.57 0.68 -7.20
N VAL A 22 -0.17 1.73 -6.90
CA VAL A 22 -1.04 1.75 -5.72
C VAL A 22 -2.31 0.94 -5.96
N TYR A 23 -2.98 1.15 -7.08
CA TYR A 23 -4.31 0.58 -7.32
C TYR A 23 -4.32 -0.71 -8.12
N ILE A 24 -3.37 -0.89 -9.03
CA ILE A 24 -3.44 -1.98 -10.01
C ILE A 24 -2.41 -3.07 -9.73
N PHE A 25 -1.14 -2.69 -9.50
CA PHE A 25 -0.06 -3.66 -9.55
C PHE A 25 0.21 -4.50 -8.33
N PRO A 26 -0.01 -4.11 -7.08
CA PRO A 26 0.19 -5.16 -6.11
C PRO A 26 -1.02 -6.06 -6.07
N THR A 27 -0.94 -7.14 -6.84
CA THR A 27 -1.82 -8.26 -6.60
C THR A 27 -1.26 -9.00 -5.40
N SER A 28 -2.14 -9.41 -4.49
CA SER A 28 -1.69 -10.07 -3.29
C SER A 28 -1.37 -11.54 -3.56
N ALA A 29 -0.67 -12.18 -2.62
CA ALA A 29 -0.53 -13.62 -2.60
C ALA A 29 -1.85 -14.31 -2.24
N LEU A 30 -2.83 -13.55 -1.72
CA LEU A 30 -4.16 -14.07 -1.42
C LEU A 30 -4.89 -14.43 -2.71
N LYS A 31 -5.65 -15.51 -2.64
CA LYS A 31 -6.43 -15.98 -3.78
C LYS A 31 -7.88 -16.17 -3.39
N SER A 32 -8.77 -15.89 -4.32
CA SER A 32 -10.17 -16.25 -4.24
C SER A 32 -10.52 -17.00 -5.53
N ASP A 33 -11.05 -18.20 -5.41
CA ASP A 33 -11.33 -19.08 -6.57
C ASP A 33 -10.10 -19.27 -7.46
N ASP A 34 -8.94 -19.50 -6.84
CA ASP A 34 -7.64 -19.69 -7.50
C ASP A 34 -7.14 -18.49 -8.30
N LYS A 35 -7.72 -17.30 -8.09
CA LYS A 35 -7.28 -16.07 -8.75
C LYS A 35 -6.68 -15.11 -7.73
N LYS A 36 -5.60 -14.43 -8.14
CA LYS A 36 -4.99 -13.40 -7.29
C LYS A 36 -5.97 -12.25 -7.08
N ILE A 37 -6.03 -11.77 -5.85
CA ILE A 37 -6.92 -10.69 -5.46
C ILE A 37 -6.15 -9.37 -5.52
N ASN A 38 -6.76 -8.34 -6.14
CA ASN A 38 -6.23 -6.99 -6.07
C ASN A 38 -6.51 -6.40 -4.68
N TYR A 39 -5.49 -5.89 -4.02
CA TYR A 39 -5.62 -5.34 -2.67
C TYR A 39 -6.67 -4.23 -2.57
N PHE A 40 -6.65 -3.31 -3.53
CA PHE A 40 -7.57 -2.19 -3.49
C PHE A 40 -9.02 -2.67 -3.58
N ILE A 41 -9.31 -3.55 -4.52
CA ILE A 41 -10.67 -4.08 -4.71
C ILE A 41 -11.11 -4.85 -3.47
N PHE A 42 -10.23 -5.69 -2.92
CA PHE A 42 -10.56 -6.50 -1.74
C PHE A 42 -10.86 -5.64 -0.51
N ILE A 43 -10.00 -4.65 -0.23
CA ILE A 43 -10.16 -3.80 0.95
C ILE A 43 -11.34 -2.84 0.77
N SER A 44 -11.47 -2.21 -0.40
CA SER A 44 -12.50 -1.19 -0.63
C SER A 44 -13.90 -1.76 -0.86
N GLY A 45 -14.01 -3.05 -1.15
CA GLY A 45 -15.31 -3.69 -1.34
C GLY A 45 -16.07 -3.93 -0.05
N PHE A 46 -15.38 -3.97 1.11
CA PHE A 46 -15.95 -4.17 2.45
C PHE A 46 -16.76 -5.47 2.62
N GLU A 47 -16.54 -6.43 1.74
CA GLU A 47 -17.28 -7.71 1.78
C GLU A 47 -16.74 -8.69 2.80
N ASN A 48 -15.46 -8.55 3.19
CA ASN A 48 -14.83 -9.44 4.16
C ASN A 48 -14.84 -8.79 5.54
N GLU A 49 -15.68 -9.30 6.43
CA GLU A 49 -15.85 -8.74 7.76
C GLU A 49 -14.58 -8.81 8.62
N ASP A 50 -13.83 -9.90 8.51
CA ASP A 50 -12.57 -10.04 9.25
C ASP A 50 -11.55 -9.00 8.79
N CYS A 51 -11.48 -8.75 7.50
CA CYS A 51 -10.60 -7.72 6.93
C CYS A 51 -11.02 -6.34 7.43
N ASN A 52 -12.32 -6.04 7.41
CA ASN A 52 -12.84 -4.77 7.89
C ASN A 52 -12.49 -4.54 9.37
N ASN A 53 -12.70 -5.55 10.20
CA ASN A 53 -12.39 -5.48 11.62
C ASN A 53 -10.89 -5.30 11.87
N ALA A 54 -10.07 -5.99 11.10
CA ALA A 54 -8.62 -5.84 11.18
C ALA A 54 -8.19 -4.40 10.82
N LEU A 55 -8.76 -3.84 9.77
CA LEU A 55 -8.45 -2.46 9.36
C LEU A 55 -8.83 -1.46 10.45
N LEU A 56 -10.03 -1.60 11.03
CA LEU A 56 -10.48 -0.70 12.09
C LEU A 56 -9.58 -0.78 13.34
N ARG A 57 -9.05 -1.97 13.63
CA ARG A 57 -8.19 -2.18 14.80
C ARG A 57 -6.76 -1.72 14.56
N ILE A 58 -6.21 -2.00 13.38
CA ILE A 58 -4.79 -1.82 13.10
C ILE A 58 -4.47 -0.42 12.59
N PHE A 59 -5.32 0.15 11.73
CA PHE A 59 -5.01 1.42 11.08
C PHE A 59 -4.61 2.53 12.07
N PRO A 60 -5.32 2.74 13.21
CA PRO A 60 -4.92 3.79 14.15
C PRO A 60 -3.56 3.58 14.78
N LYS A 61 -3.00 2.36 14.70
CA LYS A 61 -1.71 2.01 15.28
C LYS A 61 -0.56 2.13 14.30
N ILE A 62 -0.84 2.40 13.02
CA ILE A 62 0.21 2.53 12.01
C ILE A 62 0.97 3.83 12.25
N ASP A 63 2.28 3.71 12.40
CA ASP A 63 3.18 4.85 12.56
C ASP A 63 4.11 4.91 11.35
N MET A 64 3.78 5.78 10.39
CA MET A 64 4.55 5.90 9.15
C MET A 64 5.97 6.37 9.39
N GLU A 65 6.21 7.19 10.42
CA GLU A 65 7.57 7.65 10.73
C GLU A 65 8.47 6.48 11.15
N LYS A 66 7.93 5.53 11.92
CA LYS A 66 8.68 4.32 12.27
C LYS A 66 8.96 3.45 11.06
N ILE A 67 8.00 3.36 10.13
CA ILE A 67 8.18 2.60 8.89
C ILE A 67 9.28 3.24 8.05
N TYR A 68 9.28 4.57 7.90
CA TYR A 68 10.32 5.29 7.17
C TYR A 68 11.69 5.05 7.78
N LYS A 69 11.77 5.06 9.11
CA LYS A 69 13.02 4.81 9.82
C LYS A 69 13.57 3.41 9.51
N VAL A 70 12.71 2.40 9.52
CA VAL A 70 13.11 1.03 9.19
C VAL A 70 13.65 0.97 7.76
N ILE A 71 13.00 1.62 6.82
CA ILE A 71 13.46 1.66 5.43
C ILE A 71 14.81 2.35 5.34
N ASP A 72 14.98 3.51 5.99
CA ASP A 72 16.22 4.26 5.94
C ASP A 72 17.39 3.51 6.56
N GLU A 73 17.13 2.70 7.58
CA GLU A 73 18.15 1.93 8.27
C GLU A 73 18.46 0.58 7.63
N THR A 74 17.68 0.18 6.62
CA THR A 74 17.90 -1.11 5.95
C THR A 74 19.17 -1.05 5.09
N PRO A 75 20.15 -1.95 5.34
CA PRO A 75 21.40 -1.95 4.57
C PRO A 75 21.19 -2.52 3.17
N TYR A 76 22.15 -2.23 2.28
CA TYR A 76 22.23 -2.79 0.93
C TYR A 76 21.06 -2.41 0.01
N ILE A 77 20.34 -1.36 0.32
CA ILE A 77 19.28 -0.80 -0.53
C ILE A 77 19.71 0.59 -0.97
N SER A 78 19.60 0.89 -2.27
CA SER A 78 19.98 2.19 -2.81
C SER A 78 19.07 3.30 -2.30
N GLU A 79 19.58 4.54 -2.30
CA GLU A 79 18.79 5.70 -1.85
C GLU A 79 17.55 5.92 -2.71
N ILE A 80 17.65 5.73 -4.04
CA ILE A 80 16.50 5.89 -4.92
C ILE A 80 15.43 4.82 -4.61
N ARG A 81 15.86 3.62 -4.27
CA ARG A 81 14.94 2.53 -3.90
C ARG A 81 14.26 2.79 -2.56
N LYS A 82 14.98 3.36 -1.59
CA LYS A 82 14.39 3.77 -0.31
C LYS A 82 13.33 4.84 -0.52
N ARG A 83 13.61 5.84 -1.36
CA ARG A 83 12.63 6.88 -1.71
C ARG A 83 11.39 6.28 -2.35
N PHE A 84 11.58 5.32 -3.24
CA PHE A 84 10.48 4.65 -3.94
C PHE A 84 9.61 3.89 -2.94
N TYR A 85 10.21 3.11 -2.04
CA TYR A 85 9.46 2.35 -1.04
C TYR A 85 8.68 3.27 -0.11
N LYS A 86 9.30 4.34 0.37
CA LYS A 86 8.62 5.30 1.24
C LYS A 86 7.44 5.96 0.52
N LYS A 87 7.62 6.35 -0.74
CA LYS A 87 6.57 6.98 -1.51
C LYS A 87 5.39 6.03 -1.77
N ILE A 88 5.67 4.80 -2.18
CA ILE A 88 4.62 3.80 -2.42
C ILE A 88 3.84 3.50 -1.15
N LEU A 89 4.51 3.30 -0.03
CA LEU A 89 3.84 3.00 1.23
C LEU A 89 3.00 4.17 1.72
N LYS A 90 3.51 5.39 1.58
CA LYS A 90 2.75 6.59 1.92
C LYS A 90 1.49 6.71 1.07
N MET A 91 1.60 6.49 -0.24
CA MET A 91 0.46 6.55 -1.14
C MET A 91 -0.58 5.49 -0.81
N ARG A 92 -0.16 4.25 -0.55
CA ARG A 92 -1.08 3.19 -0.14
C ARG A 92 -1.77 3.50 1.18
N TYR A 93 -1.04 4.07 2.12
CA TYR A 93 -1.59 4.48 3.40
C TYR A 93 -2.67 5.55 3.22
N GLU A 94 -2.39 6.60 2.44
CA GLU A 94 -3.30 7.73 2.29
C GLU A 94 -4.44 7.47 1.31
N MET A 95 -4.17 6.75 0.22
CA MET A 95 -5.13 6.59 -0.87
C MET A 95 -6.01 5.36 -0.72
N ILE A 96 -5.56 4.33 0.00
CA ILE A 96 -6.32 3.10 0.19
C ILE A 96 -6.73 2.92 1.64
N LEU A 97 -5.75 2.77 2.53
CA LEU A 97 -6.04 2.39 3.91
C LEU A 97 -6.80 3.46 4.67
N LYS A 98 -6.37 4.70 4.57
CA LYS A 98 -7.00 5.82 5.27
C LYS A 98 -8.43 6.05 4.76
N VAL A 99 -8.60 6.05 3.45
CA VAL A 99 -9.92 6.25 2.83
C VAL A 99 -10.88 5.13 3.25
N CYS A 100 -10.43 3.87 3.16
CA CYS A 100 -11.27 2.73 3.55
C CYS A 100 -11.58 2.74 5.04
N TYR A 101 -10.61 3.11 5.88
CA TYR A 101 -10.81 3.21 7.31
C TYR A 101 -11.87 4.26 7.65
N GLU A 102 -11.79 5.44 7.05
CA GLU A 102 -12.76 6.51 7.28
C GLU A 102 -14.16 6.11 6.84
N GLU A 103 -14.29 5.46 5.70
CA GLU A 103 -15.58 4.96 5.22
C GLU A 103 -16.17 3.90 6.15
N LEU A 104 -15.36 2.98 6.63
CA LEU A 104 -15.81 1.94 7.59
C LEU A 104 -16.28 2.56 8.89
N ARG A 105 -15.59 3.58 9.39
CA ARG A 105 -15.99 4.27 10.61
C ARG A 105 -17.36 4.91 10.44
N GLU A 106 -17.61 5.55 9.30
CA GLU A 106 -18.91 6.17 9.02
C GLU A 106 -20.03 5.13 8.97
N LYS A 107 -19.76 3.96 8.40
CA LYS A 107 -20.76 2.89 8.31
C LYS A 107 -21.10 2.27 9.64
N ASN A 108 -20.20 2.34 10.62
CA ASN A 108 -20.38 1.74 11.95
C ASN A 108 -20.92 2.71 13.00
N ILE A 109 -21.33 3.89 12.61
CA ILE A 109 -21.94 4.86 13.51
C ILE A 109 -23.44 4.62 13.63
#